data_9a98d42387e715263aaddbed94051559
#
_entry.id   9a98d42387e715263aaddbed94051559
#
_cell.length_a   1.000
_cell.length_b   1.000
_cell.length_c   1.000
_cell.angle_alpha   90.00
_cell.angle_beta   90.00
_cell.angle_gamma   90.00
#
_symmetry.space_group_name_H-M   'P 1'
#
loop_
_entity.id
_entity.type
_entity.pdbx_description
1 polymer ?
#
loop_
_entity_poly.entity_id
_entity_poly.type
_entity_poly.pdbx_seq_one_letter_code
_entity_poly.pdbx_strand_id
1 'polypeptide(L)'
;MLKNLGEGHRERLRKRYIKSGLEGFNDYEVLELLLTYSIARKDVKPIAKELIEKFGTIDEIAKSDTKSLLEVDGIGEGSAVFLKLIGDIALTLYREKIEDKDILTIKSKNSLLSYLRGEIGYSPREEFKILFLDTSNKLIASETLFSGTIDKSAIYPREIVERVIKNRAKSVIFAHNHPSGSISPSKKDIELTQYMYDSLKLLEIRLLDHIIITKNSYFSFLEEGLIEY
;
A
#
# COMPACT_ATOMS: atom_id res chain seq x y z
N MET A 1 36.64 -33.96 10.06
CA MET A 1 36.12 -32.75 9.37
C MET A 1 34.59 -32.76 9.45
N LEU A 2 34.04 -32.06 10.42
CA LEU A 2 32.58 -31.88 10.53
C LEU A 2 32.15 -30.94 9.41
N LYS A 3 31.51 -31.47 8.35
CA LYS A 3 30.82 -30.61 7.36
C LYS A 3 29.76 -29.79 8.10
N ASN A 4 29.89 -28.48 8.07
CA ASN A 4 28.91 -27.54 8.60
C ASN A 4 27.54 -27.86 8.00
N LEU A 5 26.64 -28.45 8.74
CA LEU A 5 25.27 -28.82 8.32
C LEU A 5 24.50 -27.61 7.76
N GLY A 6 24.87 -26.39 8.16
CA GLY A 6 24.25 -25.15 7.68
C GLY A 6 24.67 -24.71 6.27
N GLU A 7 25.92 -24.97 5.84
CA GLU A 7 26.38 -24.55 4.51
C GLU A 7 25.67 -25.31 3.39
N GLY A 8 25.49 -26.62 3.55
CA GLY A 8 24.76 -27.43 2.56
C GLY A 8 23.27 -27.06 2.42
N HIS A 9 22.66 -26.56 3.50
CA HIS A 9 21.25 -26.13 3.47
C HIS A 9 21.08 -24.81 2.73
N ARG A 10 21.92 -23.80 3.00
CA ARG A 10 21.92 -22.52 2.29
C ARG A 10 22.15 -22.70 0.78
N GLU A 11 23.05 -23.60 0.41
CA GLU A 11 23.32 -23.88 -0.99
C GLU A 11 22.11 -24.56 -1.67
N ARG A 12 21.40 -25.46 -0.98
CA ARG A 12 20.17 -26.09 -1.49
C ARG A 12 19.06 -25.07 -1.71
N LEU A 13 18.83 -24.13 -0.78
CA LEU A 13 17.86 -23.06 -0.95
C LEU A 13 18.18 -22.19 -2.16
N ARG A 14 19.45 -21.77 -2.34
CA ARG A 14 19.89 -21.00 -3.51
C ARG A 14 19.70 -21.76 -4.82
N LYS A 15 20.08 -23.03 -4.87
CA LYS A 15 19.89 -23.86 -6.07
C LYS A 15 18.41 -24.04 -6.40
N ARG A 16 17.54 -24.19 -5.39
CA ARG A 16 16.10 -24.25 -5.60
C ARG A 16 15.56 -22.95 -6.17
N TYR A 17 15.98 -21.81 -5.62
CA TYR A 17 15.60 -20.50 -6.14
C TYR A 17 16.07 -20.27 -7.59
N ILE A 18 17.31 -20.65 -7.92
CA ILE A 18 17.83 -20.54 -9.31
C ILE A 18 17.00 -21.38 -10.26
N LYS A 19 16.51 -22.54 -9.84
CA LYS A 19 15.75 -23.48 -10.67
C LYS A 19 14.31 -23.03 -10.92
N SER A 20 13.63 -22.48 -9.90
CA SER A 20 12.17 -22.26 -9.92
C SER A 20 11.71 -20.89 -9.38
N GLY A 21 12.63 -19.96 -9.10
CA GLY A 21 12.27 -18.70 -8.45
C GLY A 21 11.66 -18.94 -7.09
N LEU A 22 10.63 -18.17 -6.75
CA LEU A 22 9.89 -18.32 -5.49
C LEU A 22 8.79 -19.39 -5.56
N GLU A 23 8.55 -19.99 -6.73
CA GLU A 23 7.53 -21.01 -6.91
C GLU A 23 7.83 -22.24 -6.01
N GLY A 24 6.85 -22.60 -5.20
CA GLY A 24 7.00 -23.70 -4.23
C GLY A 24 7.80 -23.36 -2.95
N PHE A 25 8.15 -22.08 -2.72
CA PHE A 25 8.65 -21.64 -1.42
C PHE A 25 7.50 -21.25 -0.51
N ASN A 26 7.58 -21.69 0.76
CA ASN A 26 6.73 -21.13 1.80
C ASN A 26 7.32 -19.80 2.29
N ASP A 27 6.51 -18.92 2.87
CA ASP A 27 6.93 -17.60 3.34
C ASP A 27 8.16 -17.65 4.25
N TYR A 28 8.21 -18.56 5.20
CA TYR A 28 9.38 -18.71 6.06
C TYR A 28 10.64 -19.15 5.31
N GLU A 29 10.53 -19.89 4.21
CA GLU A 29 11.68 -20.31 3.39
C GLU A 29 12.21 -19.16 2.55
N VAL A 30 11.34 -18.25 2.11
CA VAL A 30 11.73 -16.99 1.44
C VAL A 30 12.54 -16.13 2.43
N LEU A 31 12.02 -15.95 3.64
CA LEU A 31 12.72 -15.21 4.70
C LEU A 31 14.03 -15.89 5.09
N GLU A 32 14.04 -17.21 5.20
CA GLU A 32 15.24 -17.99 5.48
C GLU A 32 16.32 -17.71 4.41
N LEU A 33 15.94 -17.75 3.12
CA LEU A 33 16.86 -17.42 2.03
C LEU A 33 17.39 -15.99 2.15
N LEU A 34 16.52 -15.00 2.39
CA LEU A 34 16.91 -13.60 2.58
C LEU A 34 17.87 -13.43 3.76
N LEU A 35 17.55 -14.00 4.90
CA LEU A 35 18.38 -13.91 6.11
C LEU A 35 19.76 -14.56 5.94
N THR A 36 19.91 -15.53 5.01
CA THR A 36 21.23 -16.09 4.71
C THR A 36 22.22 -15.06 4.17
N TYR A 37 21.75 -13.94 3.61
CA TYR A 37 22.59 -12.86 3.08
C TYR A 37 22.96 -11.81 4.15
N SER A 38 22.16 -11.65 5.20
CA SER A 38 22.40 -10.69 6.27
C SER A 38 23.00 -11.33 7.54
N ILE A 39 22.78 -12.63 7.76
CA ILE A 39 23.27 -13.36 8.93
C ILE A 39 24.24 -14.45 8.48
N ALA A 40 25.52 -14.28 8.77
CA ALA A 40 26.54 -15.28 8.46
C ALA A 40 26.56 -16.42 9.51
N ARG A 41 26.89 -17.64 9.07
CA ARG A 41 27.28 -18.81 9.91
C ARG A 41 26.28 -19.26 11.00
N LYS A 42 25.05 -18.72 11.04
CA LYS A 42 24.01 -19.12 12.00
C LYS A 42 22.88 -19.85 11.25
N ASP A 43 22.21 -20.79 11.88
CA ASP A 43 20.94 -21.30 11.34
C ASP A 43 19.87 -20.21 11.45
N VAL A 44 19.35 -19.78 10.32
CA VAL A 44 18.38 -18.69 10.23
C VAL A 44 16.94 -19.19 10.10
N LYS A 45 16.73 -20.51 9.99
CA LYS A 45 15.40 -21.11 9.89
C LYS A 45 14.51 -20.85 11.11
N PRO A 46 15.01 -20.99 12.35
CA PRO A 46 14.21 -20.62 13.53
C PRO A 46 13.80 -19.16 13.51
N ILE A 47 14.74 -18.25 13.16
CA ILE A 47 14.48 -16.82 13.08
C ILE A 47 13.41 -16.49 12.04
N ALA A 48 13.48 -17.11 10.85
CA ALA A 48 12.48 -16.94 9.80
C ALA A 48 11.08 -17.37 10.23
N LYS A 49 10.98 -18.48 10.98
CA LYS A 49 9.71 -18.97 11.53
C LYS A 49 9.15 -18.03 12.60
N GLU A 50 9.98 -17.54 13.50
CA GLU A 50 9.60 -16.60 14.55
C GLU A 50 9.09 -15.28 13.95
N LEU A 51 9.73 -14.78 12.89
CA LEU A 51 9.24 -13.62 12.13
C LEU A 51 7.85 -13.85 11.57
N ILE A 52 7.58 -14.99 10.94
CA ILE A 52 6.23 -15.33 10.43
C ILE A 52 5.23 -15.48 11.58
N GLU A 53 5.61 -16.11 12.68
CA GLU A 53 4.73 -16.27 13.84
C GLU A 53 4.34 -14.91 14.44
N LYS A 54 5.31 -14.00 14.55
CA LYS A 54 5.09 -12.66 15.15
C LYS A 54 4.34 -11.70 14.24
N PHE A 55 4.66 -11.67 12.95
CA PHE A 55 4.16 -10.64 12.01
C PHE A 55 3.14 -11.19 11.00
N GLY A 56 3.03 -12.49 10.82
CA GLY A 56 2.06 -13.17 9.96
C GLY A 56 2.56 -13.38 8.53
N THR A 57 2.91 -12.34 7.80
CA THR A 57 3.29 -12.41 6.38
C THR A 57 4.61 -11.70 6.07
N ILE A 58 5.24 -12.03 4.93
CA ILE A 58 6.44 -11.33 4.43
C ILE A 58 6.13 -9.83 4.25
N ASP A 59 4.95 -9.49 3.78
CA ASP A 59 4.51 -8.12 3.57
C ASP A 59 4.46 -7.33 4.88
N GLU A 60 3.89 -7.89 5.93
CA GLU A 60 3.86 -7.26 7.25
C GLU A 60 5.26 -7.12 7.86
N ILE A 61 6.14 -8.10 7.64
CA ILE A 61 7.55 -8.03 8.07
C ILE A 61 8.28 -6.89 7.35
N ALA A 62 8.12 -6.79 6.03
CA ALA A 62 8.77 -5.75 5.22
C ALA A 62 8.28 -4.33 5.56
N LYS A 63 7.05 -4.19 6.07
CA LYS A 63 6.43 -2.92 6.48
C LYS A 63 6.65 -2.57 7.94
N SER A 64 7.08 -3.53 8.76
CA SER A 64 7.34 -3.31 10.18
C SER A 64 8.44 -2.27 10.40
N ASP A 65 8.36 -1.55 11.50
CA ASP A 65 9.43 -0.65 11.91
C ASP A 65 10.66 -1.43 12.43
N THR A 66 11.81 -0.79 12.36
CA THR A 66 13.09 -1.42 12.74
C THR A 66 13.10 -1.87 14.19
N LYS A 67 12.43 -1.15 15.10
CA LYS A 67 12.39 -1.50 16.54
C LYS A 67 11.65 -2.81 16.75
N SER A 68 10.50 -2.98 16.13
CA SER A 68 9.70 -4.22 16.20
C SER A 68 10.44 -5.42 15.63
N LEU A 69 11.24 -5.23 14.57
CA LEU A 69 12.10 -6.29 14.01
C LEU A 69 13.23 -6.68 14.95
N LEU A 70 13.83 -5.71 15.64
CA LEU A 70 14.93 -5.95 16.60
C LEU A 70 14.49 -6.73 17.86
N GLU A 71 13.20 -6.81 18.15
CA GLU A 71 12.65 -7.62 19.25
C GLU A 71 12.69 -9.14 18.97
N VAL A 72 12.94 -9.55 17.72
CA VAL A 72 13.04 -10.96 17.33
C VAL A 72 14.47 -11.45 17.64
N ASP A 73 14.59 -12.55 18.40
CA ASP A 73 15.88 -13.10 18.75
C ASP A 73 16.71 -13.48 17.52
N GLY A 74 17.93 -13.00 17.49
CA GLY A 74 18.85 -13.22 16.37
C GLY A 74 18.73 -12.24 15.22
N ILE A 75 17.81 -11.27 15.26
CA ILE A 75 17.78 -10.12 14.36
C ILE A 75 18.61 -8.99 14.96
N GLY A 76 19.73 -8.68 14.32
CA GLY A 76 20.53 -7.48 14.63
C GLY A 76 20.19 -6.31 13.71
N GLU A 77 20.78 -5.14 13.98
CA GLU A 77 20.56 -3.91 13.18
C GLU A 77 20.73 -4.14 11.68
N GLY A 78 21.80 -4.81 11.25
CA GLY A 78 22.06 -5.09 9.84
C GLY A 78 20.94 -5.91 9.17
N SER A 79 20.40 -6.91 9.88
CA SER A 79 19.32 -7.75 9.36
C SER A 79 17.98 -7.02 9.36
N ALA A 80 17.70 -6.20 10.37
CA ALA A 80 16.49 -5.38 10.42
C ALA A 80 16.51 -4.34 9.29
N VAL A 81 17.61 -3.64 9.07
CA VAL A 81 17.79 -2.70 7.95
C VAL A 81 17.67 -3.42 6.61
N PHE A 82 18.26 -4.60 6.46
CA PHE A 82 18.17 -5.37 5.22
C PHE A 82 16.73 -5.77 4.86
N LEU A 83 15.97 -6.28 5.83
CA LEU A 83 14.55 -6.63 5.61
C LEU A 83 13.72 -5.40 5.26
N LYS A 84 13.94 -4.29 5.98
CA LYS A 84 13.26 -3.02 5.71
C LYS A 84 13.60 -2.48 4.33
N LEU A 85 14.87 -2.49 3.94
CA LEU A 85 15.34 -2.02 2.63
C LEU A 85 14.70 -2.79 1.48
N ILE A 86 14.55 -4.11 1.61
CA ILE A 86 13.86 -4.92 0.60
C ILE A 86 12.41 -4.49 0.45
N GLY A 87 11.71 -4.23 1.57
CA GLY A 87 10.35 -3.70 1.54
C GLY A 87 10.26 -2.32 0.86
N ASP A 88 11.17 -1.43 1.20
CA ASP A 88 11.22 -0.08 0.62
C ASP A 88 11.55 -0.11 -0.88
N ILE A 89 12.46 -1.00 -1.33
CA ILE A 89 12.75 -1.22 -2.75
C ILE A 89 11.53 -1.78 -3.48
N ALA A 90 10.88 -2.80 -2.92
CA ALA A 90 9.67 -3.38 -3.51
C ALA A 90 8.58 -2.32 -3.69
N LEU A 91 8.38 -1.47 -2.68
CA LEU A 91 7.43 -0.36 -2.73
C LEU A 91 7.84 0.69 -3.76
N THR A 92 9.12 1.01 -3.89
CA THR A 92 9.65 1.95 -4.88
C THR A 92 9.43 1.43 -6.30
N LEU A 93 9.81 0.18 -6.56
CA LEU A 93 9.59 -0.46 -7.87
C LEU A 93 8.11 -0.57 -8.22
N TYR A 94 7.25 -0.82 -7.23
CA TYR A 94 5.81 -0.83 -7.41
C TYR A 94 5.30 0.57 -7.81
N ARG A 95 5.79 1.64 -7.14
CA ARG A 95 5.47 3.03 -7.49
C ARG A 95 5.98 3.40 -8.89
N GLU A 96 7.24 3.11 -9.20
CA GLU A 96 7.81 3.36 -10.53
C GLU A 96 7.04 2.64 -11.64
N LYS A 97 6.61 1.41 -11.40
CA LYS A 97 5.78 0.65 -12.36
C LYS A 97 4.39 1.27 -12.53
N ILE A 98 3.90 1.97 -11.52
CA ILE A 98 2.65 2.75 -11.58
C ILE A 98 2.90 4.12 -12.24
N GLU A 99 4.06 4.73 -12.02
CA GLU A 99 4.49 6.01 -12.62
C GLU A 99 5.00 5.85 -14.06
N ASP A 100 5.35 4.62 -14.48
CA ASP A 100 5.74 4.34 -15.86
C ASP A 100 4.55 4.64 -16.78
N LYS A 101 4.68 5.77 -17.46
CA LYS A 101 3.75 6.70 -18.07
C LYS A 101 2.86 6.17 -19.18
N ASP A 102 2.66 4.90 -19.31
CA ASP A 102 1.54 4.36 -20.06
C ASP A 102 0.30 4.26 -19.13
N ILE A 103 -0.02 5.48 -18.60
CA ILE A 103 -1.36 5.86 -18.24
C ILE A 103 -2.07 4.78 -17.42
N LEU A 104 -2.04 4.96 -16.10
CA LEU A 104 -3.04 4.37 -15.23
C LEU A 104 -4.43 4.73 -15.77
N THR A 105 -4.84 4.04 -16.82
CA THR A 105 -6.25 4.00 -17.14
C THR A 105 -6.85 3.15 -16.04
N ILE A 106 -7.71 3.73 -15.23
CA ILE A 106 -8.50 3.00 -14.24
C ILE A 106 -9.45 2.10 -15.05
N LYS A 107 -8.86 1.06 -15.66
CA LYS A 107 -9.58 0.09 -16.51
C LYS A 107 -10.44 -0.85 -15.70
N SER A 108 -10.14 -0.96 -14.41
CA SER A 108 -10.89 -1.82 -13.51
C SER A 108 -10.79 -1.30 -12.08
N LYS A 109 -11.78 -1.63 -11.29
CA LYS A 109 -11.79 -1.42 -9.86
C LYS A 109 -10.55 -2.02 -9.17
N ASN A 110 -10.13 -3.20 -9.57
CA ASN A 110 -8.97 -3.87 -8.98
C ASN A 110 -7.68 -3.07 -9.20
N SER A 111 -7.49 -2.44 -10.36
CA SER A 111 -6.33 -1.58 -10.61
C SER A 111 -6.35 -0.33 -9.73
N LEU A 112 -7.52 0.29 -9.55
CA LEU A 112 -7.72 1.43 -8.66
C LEU A 112 -7.42 1.06 -7.20
N LEU A 113 -7.99 -0.04 -6.72
CA LEU A 113 -7.78 -0.49 -5.34
C LEU A 113 -6.32 -0.85 -5.07
N SER A 114 -5.65 -1.49 -6.03
CA SER A 114 -4.23 -1.81 -5.92
C SER A 114 -3.38 -0.53 -5.86
N TYR A 115 -3.68 0.45 -6.69
CA TYR A 115 -3.04 1.75 -6.67
C TYR A 115 -3.23 2.46 -5.32
N LEU A 116 -4.47 2.61 -4.87
CA LEU A 116 -4.78 3.29 -3.61
C LEU A 116 -4.18 2.57 -2.40
N ARG A 117 -4.16 1.24 -2.42
CA ARG A 117 -3.55 0.45 -1.36
C ARG A 117 -2.04 0.69 -1.29
N GLY A 118 -1.35 0.75 -2.42
CA GLY A 118 0.08 1.09 -2.50
C GLY A 118 0.38 2.51 -2.04
N GLU A 119 -0.51 3.46 -2.37
CA GLU A 119 -0.30 4.86 -2.06
C GLU A 119 -0.55 5.21 -0.58
N ILE A 120 -1.73 4.83 -0.05
CA ILE A 120 -2.18 5.26 1.27
C ILE A 120 -2.65 4.12 2.19
N GLY A 121 -2.89 2.91 1.66
CA GLY A 121 -3.47 1.81 2.44
C GLY A 121 -2.62 1.34 3.62
N TYR A 122 -1.33 1.64 3.60
CA TYR A 122 -0.36 1.30 4.64
C TYR A 122 0.13 2.50 5.45
N SER A 123 -0.36 3.68 5.17
CA SER A 123 0.01 4.86 5.93
C SER A 123 -0.43 4.73 7.40
N PRO A 124 0.45 5.03 8.37
CA PRO A 124 0.10 5.04 9.78
C PRO A 124 -0.74 6.26 10.17
N ARG A 125 -0.91 7.19 9.25
CA ARG A 125 -1.72 8.40 9.42
C ARG A 125 -2.88 8.36 8.45
N GLU A 126 -3.98 9.00 8.81
CA GLU A 126 -5.09 9.21 7.89
C GLU A 126 -4.66 10.19 6.79
N GLU A 127 -4.84 9.80 5.54
CA GLU A 127 -4.52 10.61 4.36
C GLU A 127 -5.75 10.68 3.47
N PHE A 128 -6.03 11.87 2.95
CA PHE A 128 -7.09 12.07 1.97
C PHE A 128 -6.48 12.46 0.64
N LYS A 129 -6.77 11.68 -0.40
CA LYS A 129 -6.29 11.87 -1.76
C LYS A 129 -7.43 12.22 -2.72
N ILE A 130 -7.08 13.01 -3.73
CA ILE A 130 -7.89 13.18 -4.93
C ILE A 130 -7.15 12.64 -6.13
N LEU A 131 -7.83 11.84 -6.92
CA LEU A 131 -7.41 11.39 -8.23
C LEU A 131 -8.15 12.21 -9.28
N PHE A 132 -7.42 12.84 -10.18
CA PHE A 132 -7.94 13.65 -11.28
C PHE A 132 -7.91 12.83 -12.56
N LEU A 133 -9.05 12.79 -13.27
CA LEU A 133 -9.24 11.90 -14.42
C LEU A 133 -9.69 12.70 -15.65
N ASP A 134 -9.25 12.25 -16.82
CA ASP A 134 -9.72 12.77 -18.10
C ASP A 134 -11.08 12.16 -18.53
N THR A 135 -11.52 12.51 -19.74
CA THR A 135 -12.76 11.99 -20.34
C THR A 135 -12.77 10.48 -20.57
N SER A 136 -11.60 9.83 -20.59
CA SER A 136 -11.42 8.39 -20.79
C SER A 136 -11.13 7.65 -19.48
N ASN A 137 -11.34 8.32 -18.34
CA ASN A 137 -11.00 7.83 -17.00
C ASN A 137 -9.51 7.50 -16.82
N LYS A 138 -8.63 8.19 -17.57
CA LYS A 138 -7.20 8.11 -17.36
C LYS A 138 -6.80 9.03 -16.23
N LEU A 139 -5.92 8.54 -15.34
CA LEU A 139 -5.36 9.34 -14.26
C LEU A 139 -4.45 10.44 -14.83
N ILE A 140 -4.82 11.70 -14.62
CA ILE A 140 -4.03 12.87 -15.00
C ILE A 140 -3.02 13.20 -13.90
N ALA A 141 -3.50 13.22 -12.66
CA ALA A 141 -2.74 13.56 -11.46
C ALA A 141 -3.38 12.95 -10.21
N SER A 142 -2.60 12.84 -9.15
CA SER A 142 -3.05 12.45 -7.83
C SER A 142 -2.43 13.41 -6.81
N GLU A 143 -3.24 13.95 -5.91
CA GLU A 143 -2.79 14.89 -4.88
C GLU A 143 -3.28 14.45 -3.51
N THR A 144 -2.41 14.49 -2.49
CA THR A 144 -2.81 14.35 -1.09
C THR A 144 -3.21 15.72 -0.57
N LEU A 145 -4.45 15.86 -0.12
CA LEU A 145 -4.97 17.12 0.42
C LEU A 145 -4.53 17.36 1.85
N PHE A 146 -4.49 16.30 2.64
CA PHE A 146 -4.00 16.35 4.02
C PHE A 146 -3.48 14.99 4.47
N SER A 147 -2.66 15.02 5.52
CA SER A 147 -2.14 13.85 6.23
C SER A 147 -2.12 14.15 7.72
N GLY A 148 -2.72 13.29 8.53
CA GLY A 148 -2.80 13.42 9.99
C GLY A 148 -4.21 13.30 10.54
N THR A 149 -4.43 13.79 11.77
CA THR A 149 -5.78 13.83 12.38
C THR A 149 -6.63 14.79 11.59
N ILE A 150 -7.72 14.28 11.00
CA ILE A 150 -8.58 15.08 10.12
C ILE A 150 -9.33 16.11 10.95
N ASP A 151 -8.94 17.36 10.85
CA ASP A 151 -9.93 18.42 10.95
C ASP A 151 -10.59 18.59 9.57
N LYS A 152 -11.66 17.79 9.33
CA LYS A 152 -12.42 17.80 8.06
C LYS A 152 -13.08 19.14 7.76
N SER A 153 -13.05 20.07 8.71
CA SER A 153 -13.44 21.46 8.50
C SER A 153 -12.49 22.23 7.57
N ALA A 154 -11.33 21.66 7.24
CA ALA A 154 -10.33 22.29 6.39
C ALA A 154 -10.45 21.94 4.89
N ILE A 155 -11.36 21.04 4.48
CA ILE A 155 -11.57 20.73 3.06
C ILE A 155 -12.66 21.65 2.51
N TYR A 156 -12.25 22.70 1.81
CA TYR A 156 -13.18 23.63 1.17
C TYR A 156 -13.42 23.22 -0.28
N PRO A 157 -14.69 23.11 -0.74
CA PRO A 157 -15.01 22.77 -2.14
C PRO A 157 -14.30 23.64 -3.16
N ARG A 158 -14.15 24.93 -2.89
CA ARG A 158 -13.45 25.84 -3.80
C ARG A 158 -12.01 25.41 -4.08
N GLU A 159 -11.28 24.90 -3.07
CA GLU A 159 -9.90 24.42 -3.24
C GLU A 159 -9.84 23.17 -4.10
N ILE A 160 -10.81 22.28 -3.94
CA ILE A 160 -10.94 21.10 -4.79
C ILE A 160 -11.27 21.51 -6.23
N VAL A 161 -12.21 22.42 -6.41
CA VAL A 161 -12.58 22.95 -7.72
C VAL A 161 -11.40 23.62 -8.42
N GLU A 162 -10.63 24.46 -7.70
CA GLU A 162 -9.42 25.08 -8.23
C GLU A 162 -8.41 24.03 -8.73
N ARG A 163 -8.22 22.95 -7.96
CA ARG A 163 -7.33 21.83 -8.34
C ARG A 163 -7.87 21.06 -9.55
N VAL A 164 -9.18 20.82 -9.61
CA VAL A 164 -9.82 20.18 -10.77
C VAL A 164 -9.61 20.97 -12.03
N ILE A 165 -9.82 22.30 -11.98
CA ILE A 165 -9.60 23.19 -13.11
C ILE A 165 -8.13 23.23 -13.51
N LYS A 166 -7.22 23.37 -12.54
CA LYS A 166 -5.76 23.37 -12.76
C LYS A 166 -5.31 22.10 -13.48
N ASN A 167 -5.82 20.95 -13.08
CA ASN A 167 -5.50 19.66 -13.68
C ASN A 167 -6.31 19.37 -14.95
N ARG A 168 -7.25 20.24 -15.35
CA ARG A 168 -8.18 20.04 -16.48
C ARG A 168 -8.94 18.72 -16.39
N ALA A 169 -9.24 18.27 -15.19
CA ALA A 169 -9.93 17.02 -14.97
C ALA A 169 -11.42 17.12 -15.32
N LYS A 170 -12.00 16.03 -15.80
CA LYS A 170 -13.43 15.88 -16.10
C LYS A 170 -14.16 15.11 -15.01
N SER A 171 -13.43 14.32 -14.26
CA SER A 171 -13.94 13.58 -13.13
C SER A 171 -12.87 13.39 -12.05
N VAL A 172 -13.31 13.11 -10.85
CA VAL A 172 -12.44 12.86 -9.72
C VAL A 172 -12.87 11.59 -8.98
N ILE A 173 -11.92 10.97 -8.31
CA ILE A 173 -12.15 9.94 -7.29
C ILE A 173 -11.53 10.47 -6.00
N PHE A 174 -12.27 10.39 -4.90
CA PHE A 174 -11.75 10.62 -3.57
C PHE A 174 -11.29 9.30 -2.95
N ALA A 175 -10.25 9.34 -2.17
CA ALA A 175 -9.82 8.20 -1.39
C ALA A 175 -9.22 8.65 -0.06
N HIS A 176 -9.51 7.92 1.00
CA HIS A 176 -8.79 8.08 2.26
C HIS A 176 -8.58 6.71 2.92
N ASN A 177 -7.55 6.63 3.75
CA ASN A 177 -7.30 5.42 4.51
C ASN A 177 -7.75 5.58 5.96
N HIS A 178 -8.10 4.44 6.57
CA HIS A 178 -8.31 4.33 8.00
C HIS A 178 -7.19 3.48 8.62
N PRO A 179 -6.22 4.07 9.32
CA PRO A 179 -5.13 3.32 9.98
C PRO A 179 -5.62 2.30 11.00
N SER A 180 -6.82 2.51 11.57
CA SER A 180 -7.49 1.57 12.49
C SER A 180 -7.89 0.24 11.82
N GLY A 181 -7.90 0.17 10.48
CA GLY A 181 -8.39 -0.98 9.72
C GLY A 181 -9.92 -1.04 9.54
N SER A 182 -10.68 -0.14 10.15
CA SER A 182 -12.14 -0.03 9.92
C SER A 182 -12.43 0.50 8.53
N ILE A 183 -13.37 -0.13 7.81
CA ILE A 183 -13.84 0.36 6.50
C ILE A 183 -15.16 1.15 6.61
N SER A 184 -15.75 1.23 7.81
CA SER A 184 -17.01 1.96 7.99
C SER A 184 -16.79 3.47 7.86
N PRO A 185 -17.55 4.16 6.99
CA PRO A 185 -17.48 5.60 6.88
C PRO A 185 -17.95 6.27 8.17
N SER A 186 -17.28 7.33 8.57
CA SER A 186 -17.78 8.19 9.63
C SER A 186 -18.92 9.07 9.10
N LYS A 187 -19.72 9.63 10.01
CA LYS A 187 -20.76 10.61 9.65
C LYS A 187 -20.17 11.80 8.87
N LYS A 188 -18.97 12.23 9.26
CA LYS A 188 -18.26 13.33 8.58
C LYS A 188 -17.80 12.94 7.16
N ASP A 189 -17.45 11.68 6.93
CA ASP A 189 -17.09 11.19 5.56
C ASP A 189 -18.30 11.26 4.64
N ILE A 190 -19.46 10.84 5.15
CA ILE A 190 -20.72 10.86 4.40
C ILE A 190 -21.11 12.31 4.08
N GLU A 191 -21.11 13.19 5.08
CA GLU A 191 -21.46 14.61 4.93
C GLU A 191 -20.51 15.32 3.92
N LEU A 192 -19.20 15.11 4.05
CA LEU A 192 -18.22 15.66 3.13
C LEU A 192 -18.44 15.15 1.70
N THR A 193 -18.63 13.85 1.55
CA THR A 193 -18.82 13.24 0.24
C THR A 193 -20.06 13.79 -0.46
N GLN A 194 -21.19 13.88 0.25
CA GLN A 194 -22.42 14.42 -0.29
C GLN A 194 -22.26 15.89 -0.68
N TYR A 195 -21.66 16.70 0.22
CA TYR A 195 -21.42 18.12 -0.04
C TYR A 195 -20.53 18.33 -1.28
N MET A 196 -19.49 17.53 -1.43
CA MET A 196 -18.60 17.60 -2.59
C MET A 196 -19.27 17.08 -3.86
N TYR A 197 -20.04 16.01 -3.78
CA TYR A 197 -20.81 15.49 -4.89
C TYR A 197 -21.75 16.56 -5.47
N ASP A 198 -22.53 17.22 -4.61
CA ASP A 198 -23.45 18.28 -5.02
C ASP A 198 -22.71 19.50 -5.61
N SER A 199 -21.61 19.90 -4.98
CA SER A 199 -20.81 21.03 -5.44
C SER A 199 -20.16 20.79 -6.80
N LEU A 200 -19.59 19.62 -7.03
CA LEU A 200 -18.94 19.25 -8.29
C LEU A 200 -19.96 19.06 -9.42
N LYS A 201 -21.12 18.51 -9.11
CA LYS A 201 -22.23 18.30 -10.06
C LYS A 201 -22.69 19.63 -10.69
N LEU A 202 -22.77 20.72 -9.91
CA LEU A 202 -23.08 22.05 -10.40
C LEU A 202 -22.08 22.58 -11.45
N LEU A 203 -20.86 22.06 -11.45
CA LEU A 203 -19.77 22.44 -12.35
C LEU A 203 -19.55 21.42 -13.46
N GLU A 204 -20.47 20.47 -13.62
CA GLU A 204 -20.37 19.35 -14.59
C GLU A 204 -19.10 18.50 -14.41
N ILE A 205 -18.57 18.45 -13.18
CA ILE A 205 -17.46 17.59 -12.77
C ILE A 205 -18.04 16.38 -12.04
N ARG A 206 -17.69 15.17 -12.49
CA ARG A 206 -18.21 13.95 -11.89
C ARG A 206 -17.34 13.50 -10.73
N LEU A 207 -17.93 13.28 -9.56
CA LEU A 207 -17.34 12.46 -8.51
C LEU A 207 -17.69 11.00 -8.82
N LEU A 208 -16.71 10.24 -9.31
CA LEU A 208 -16.93 8.84 -9.74
C LEU A 208 -17.04 7.88 -8.56
N ASP A 209 -16.27 8.11 -7.51
CA ASP A 209 -16.35 7.32 -6.27
C ASP A 209 -15.68 8.06 -5.11
N HIS A 210 -15.99 7.63 -3.91
CA HIS A 210 -15.18 7.90 -2.72
C HIS A 210 -14.84 6.56 -2.07
N ILE A 211 -13.56 6.26 -1.91
CA ILE A 211 -13.06 4.97 -1.46
C ILE A 211 -12.37 5.12 -0.11
N ILE A 212 -12.82 4.37 0.88
CA ILE A 212 -12.07 4.16 2.11
C ILE A 212 -11.22 2.92 1.90
N ILE A 213 -9.91 3.05 2.02
CA ILE A 213 -8.97 1.95 1.79
C ILE A 213 -8.25 1.57 3.07
N THR A 214 -8.07 0.28 3.29
CA THR A 214 -7.25 -0.27 4.36
C THR A 214 -6.25 -1.28 3.79
N LYS A 215 -5.37 -1.83 4.62
CA LYS A 215 -4.42 -2.86 4.20
C LYS A 215 -5.08 -4.01 3.45
N ASN A 216 -6.22 -4.48 3.96
CA ASN A 216 -6.84 -5.74 3.51
C ASN A 216 -8.23 -5.56 2.90
N SER A 217 -8.85 -4.40 3.07
CA SER A 217 -10.25 -4.18 2.69
C SER A 217 -10.47 -2.78 2.14
N TYR A 218 -11.67 -2.51 1.66
CA TYR A 218 -12.09 -1.19 1.17
C TYR A 218 -13.60 -1.03 1.34
N PHE A 219 -14.05 0.22 1.25
CA PHE A 219 -15.45 0.61 1.15
C PHE A 219 -15.59 1.59 -0.03
N SER A 220 -16.62 1.44 -0.85
CA SER A 220 -16.91 2.32 -1.98
C SER A 220 -18.27 2.96 -1.76
N PHE A 221 -18.32 4.27 -1.77
CA PHE A 221 -19.57 5.03 -1.63
C PHE A 221 -20.52 4.80 -2.81
N LEU A 222 -19.98 4.56 -4.00
CA LEU A 222 -20.75 4.24 -5.18
C LEU A 222 -21.41 2.87 -5.06
N GLU A 223 -20.67 1.84 -4.64
CA GLU A 223 -21.21 0.48 -4.49
C GLU A 223 -22.29 0.36 -3.43
N GLU A 224 -22.15 1.15 -2.37
CA GLU A 224 -23.13 1.22 -1.29
C GLU A 224 -24.30 2.17 -1.59
N GLY A 225 -24.33 2.76 -2.80
CA GLY A 225 -25.42 3.65 -3.24
C GLY A 225 -25.48 4.98 -2.48
N LEU A 226 -24.38 5.44 -1.90
CA LEU A 226 -24.27 6.72 -1.21
C LEU A 226 -23.98 7.90 -2.14
N ILE A 227 -23.55 7.61 -3.38
CA ILE A 227 -23.47 8.52 -4.51
C ILE A 227 -23.97 7.79 -5.76
N GLU A 228 -24.51 8.55 -6.74
CA GLU A 228 -25.04 8.02 -7.99
C GLU A 228 -24.35 8.69 -9.19
N TYR A 229 -24.39 8.03 -10.37
CA TYR A 229 -23.85 8.60 -11.61
C TYR A 229 -24.83 9.59 -12.27
#